data_90701a553292bdc7b320cbb01e219e1f
#
_entry.id   90701a553292bdc7b320cbb01e219e1f
#
_cell.length_a   1.000
_cell.length_b   1.000
_cell.length_c   1.000
_cell.angle_alpha   90.00
_cell.angle_beta   90.00
_cell.angle_gamma   90.00
#
_symmetry.space_group_name_H-M   'P 1'
#
loop_
_entity.id
_entity.type
_entity.pdbx_description
1 polymer ?
#
loop_
_entity_poly.entity_id
_entity_poly.type
_entity_poly.pdbx_seq_one_letter_code
_entity_poly.pdbx_strand_id
1 'polypeptide(L)'
;MKPIQILFSLLLLLVYACGAEEKAVVLSKNSFIKYFYPVDTVPKIYLYRDVANGLDEKFHRVYTINDSKGQHVVVEMYTSTGRLTEAYNYNIDSLDLMDHMVVDRNGDKKQTELFKNKLFPMQSNEEVWFASRFPGFLDSTLILSEIKRKTDGVEISHNVMGKEVPCVIMTDHVRLSNFNPFTKKDNIIETESINYFAEGYGLVEWHTKNKKAHYKLERIFSQEEWLKIITR
;
A
#
# COMPACT_ATOMS: atom_id res chain seq x y z
N MET A 1 9.53 -10.00 62.36
CA MET A 1 9.71 -9.69 60.94
C MET A 1 8.89 -8.44 60.63
N LYS A 2 9.53 -7.40 60.09
CA LYS A 2 8.91 -6.06 59.97
C LYS A 2 7.95 -6.04 58.79
N PRO A 3 6.73 -5.45 58.90
CA PRO A 3 5.70 -5.47 57.86
C PRO A 3 6.13 -4.80 56.55
N ILE A 4 7.18 -3.99 56.56
CA ILE A 4 7.75 -3.28 55.41
C ILE A 4 8.40 -4.25 54.38
N GLN A 5 8.96 -5.39 54.81
CA GLN A 5 9.60 -6.36 53.88
C GLN A 5 8.59 -7.14 53.05
N ILE A 6 7.39 -7.36 53.60
CA ILE A 6 6.30 -8.06 52.89
C ILE A 6 5.69 -7.17 51.81
N LEU A 7 5.61 -5.86 52.08
CA LEU A 7 5.08 -4.89 51.07
C LEU A 7 5.99 -4.72 49.90
N PHE A 8 7.33 -4.78 50.10
CA PHE A 8 8.30 -4.67 49.02
C PHE A 8 8.36 -5.91 48.13
N SER A 9 8.14 -7.12 48.69
CA SER A 9 8.04 -8.35 47.89
C SER A 9 6.76 -8.43 47.06
N LEU A 10 5.65 -7.83 47.54
CA LEU A 10 4.40 -7.79 46.79
C LEU A 10 4.45 -6.77 45.61
N LEU A 11 5.19 -5.68 45.77
CA LEU A 11 5.38 -4.68 44.73
C LEU A 11 6.27 -5.19 43.60
N LEU A 12 7.26 -6.05 43.87
CA LEU A 12 8.10 -6.67 42.86
C LEU A 12 7.38 -7.71 41.99
N LEU A 13 6.34 -8.35 42.51
CA LEU A 13 5.52 -9.31 41.74
C LEU A 13 4.55 -8.64 40.76
N LEU A 14 4.19 -7.37 40.96
CA LEU A 14 3.30 -6.61 40.06
C LEU A 14 4.01 -6.07 38.84
N VAL A 15 5.35 -5.98 38.84
CA VAL A 15 6.11 -5.48 37.69
C VAL A 15 6.35 -6.57 36.63
N TYR A 16 6.19 -7.86 36.98
CA TYR A 16 6.38 -8.98 36.04
C TYR A 16 5.10 -9.36 35.25
N ALA A 17 3.97 -8.72 35.50
CA ALA A 17 2.70 -9.09 34.86
C ALA A 17 2.35 -8.26 33.60
N CYS A 18 3.26 -7.37 33.14
CA CYS A 18 3.05 -6.57 31.91
C CYS A 18 4.00 -6.99 30.79
N GLY A 19 4.18 -8.28 30.61
CA GLY A 19 4.68 -8.84 29.36
C GLY A 19 3.48 -9.02 28.43
N ALA A 20 3.14 -8.01 27.64
CA ALA A 20 2.27 -8.22 26.51
C ALA A 20 2.98 -9.24 25.59
N GLU A 21 2.50 -10.48 25.58
CA GLU A 21 2.88 -11.42 24.53
C GLU A 21 2.45 -10.78 23.18
N GLU A 22 3.41 -10.27 22.42
CA GLU A 22 3.23 -10.04 21.00
C GLU A 22 2.82 -11.39 20.40
N LYS A 23 1.53 -11.54 20.12
CA LYS A 23 1.04 -12.66 19.33
C LYS A 23 1.72 -12.57 17.97
N ALA A 24 2.78 -13.34 17.77
CA ALA A 24 3.34 -13.56 16.46
C ALA A 24 2.20 -14.08 15.58
N VAL A 25 1.82 -13.29 14.58
CA VAL A 25 0.83 -13.71 13.58
C VAL A 25 1.44 -14.87 12.83
N VAL A 26 0.94 -16.08 13.07
CA VAL A 26 1.35 -17.29 12.34
C VAL A 26 0.76 -17.18 10.94
N LEU A 27 1.52 -16.58 10.03
CA LEU A 27 1.15 -16.51 8.62
C LEU A 27 1.09 -17.92 8.03
N SER A 28 -0.03 -18.28 7.43
CA SER A 28 -0.18 -19.55 6.73
C SER A 28 0.85 -19.63 5.61
N LYS A 29 1.59 -20.76 5.50
CA LYS A 29 2.65 -20.97 4.50
C LYS A 29 2.21 -20.84 3.04
N ASN A 30 0.91 -20.82 2.75
CA ASN A 30 0.32 -20.78 1.41
C ASN A 30 -0.41 -19.47 1.12
N SER A 31 -0.25 -18.45 1.93
CA SER A 31 -0.93 -17.17 1.75
C SER A 31 -0.13 -16.27 0.80
N PHE A 32 -0.84 -15.57 -0.10
CA PHE A 32 -0.27 -14.51 -0.94
C PHE A 32 0.27 -13.31 -0.15
N ILE A 33 0.01 -13.24 1.16
CA ILE A 33 0.50 -12.18 2.04
C ILE A 33 2.03 -12.01 1.98
N LYS A 34 2.78 -13.09 1.69
CA LYS A 34 4.24 -13.02 1.53
C LYS A 34 4.69 -12.11 0.38
N TYR A 35 3.81 -11.85 -0.60
CA TYR A 35 4.04 -10.95 -1.73
C TYR A 35 3.55 -9.53 -1.46
N PHE A 36 2.87 -9.29 -0.34
CA PHE A 36 2.52 -7.94 0.09
C PHE A 36 3.74 -7.23 0.68
N TYR A 37 3.62 -5.94 0.95
CA TYR A 37 4.68 -5.19 1.59
C TYR A 37 5.02 -5.77 2.97
N PRO A 38 6.32 -5.85 3.32
CA PRO A 38 6.72 -6.35 4.63
C PRO A 38 6.20 -5.45 5.74
N VAL A 39 5.84 -6.09 6.87
CA VAL A 39 5.41 -5.41 8.09
C VAL A 39 6.63 -4.81 8.77
N ASP A 40 6.74 -3.49 8.78
CA ASP A 40 7.83 -2.77 9.42
C ASP A 40 7.32 -1.42 9.96
N THR A 41 7.58 -1.15 11.23
CA THR A 41 7.22 0.14 11.84
C THR A 41 8.13 1.28 11.40
N VAL A 42 9.34 0.95 10.95
CA VAL A 42 10.29 1.92 10.39
C VAL A 42 9.93 2.19 8.94
N PRO A 43 9.56 3.43 8.57
CA PRO A 43 9.18 3.74 7.21
C PRO A 43 10.28 3.43 6.21
N LYS A 44 9.92 2.73 5.13
CA LYS A 44 10.78 2.46 3.97
C LYS A 44 10.22 3.18 2.75
N ILE A 45 11.11 3.73 1.95
CA ILE A 45 10.78 4.47 0.75
C ILE A 45 11.24 3.67 -0.46
N TYR A 46 10.28 3.22 -1.26
CA TYR A 46 10.48 2.48 -2.49
C TYR A 46 10.54 3.47 -3.65
N LEU A 47 11.69 3.56 -4.32
CA LEU A 47 11.86 4.36 -5.54
C LEU A 47 11.55 3.50 -6.76
N TYR A 48 10.57 3.91 -7.52
CA TYR A 48 10.26 3.34 -8.83
C TYR A 48 10.65 4.32 -9.93
N ARG A 49 11.40 3.84 -10.91
CA ARG A 49 11.82 4.63 -12.06
C ARG A 49 11.11 4.19 -13.33
N ASP A 50 10.73 5.16 -14.16
CA ASP A 50 10.20 4.89 -15.49
C ASP A 50 11.25 4.15 -16.36
N VAL A 51 10.86 2.99 -16.87
CA VAL A 51 11.74 2.12 -17.68
C VAL A 51 11.97 2.70 -19.08
N ALA A 52 11.01 3.48 -19.60
CA ALA A 52 11.06 3.94 -20.98
C ALA A 52 12.11 5.04 -21.19
N ASN A 53 12.22 5.99 -20.28
CA ASN A 53 13.12 7.14 -20.42
C ASN A 53 13.95 7.46 -19.16
N GLY A 54 13.62 6.85 -18.03
CA GLY A 54 14.31 7.06 -16.74
C GLY A 54 14.12 8.46 -16.12
N LEU A 55 13.21 9.29 -16.67
CA LEU A 55 13.04 10.68 -16.26
C LEU A 55 11.96 10.87 -15.19
N ASP A 56 10.95 10.00 -15.15
CA ASP A 56 9.91 10.07 -14.12
C ASP A 56 10.18 9.09 -13.00
N GLU A 57 9.95 9.53 -11.79
CA GLU A 57 10.13 8.76 -10.55
C GLU A 57 8.85 8.80 -9.73
N LYS A 58 8.57 7.68 -9.08
CA LYS A 58 7.49 7.56 -8.08
C LYS A 58 8.08 7.02 -6.79
N PHE A 59 7.60 7.53 -5.68
CA PHE A 59 7.99 7.02 -4.37
C PHE A 59 6.79 6.44 -3.65
N HIS A 60 6.94 5.25 -3.10
CA HIS A 60 5.99 4.72 -2.14
C HIS A 60 6.64 4.70 -0.76
N ARG A 61 6.06 5.41 0.19
CA ARG A 61 6.45 5.33 1.60
C ARG A 61 5.57 4.29 2.27
N VAL A 62 6.19 3.23 2.77
CA VAL A 62 5.51 2.10 3.38
C VAL A 62 5.92 1.97 4.84
N TYR A 63 4.97 1.86 5.73
CA TYR A 63 5.18 1.67 7.16
C TYR A 63 3.97 1.03 7.82
N THR A 64 4.21 0.47 9.00
CA THR A 64 3.16 -0.14 9.83
C THR A 64 2.84 0.78 11.00
N ILE A 65 1.56 0.95 11.30
CA ILE A 65 1.07 1.58 12.51
C ILE A 65 0.30 0.55 13.35
N ASN A 66 0.27 0.78 14.66
CA ASN A 66 -0.51 -0.03 15.59
C ASN A 66 -1.33 0.93 16.46
N ASP A 67 -2.65 0.82 16.39
CA ASP A 67 -3.59 1.65 17.12
C ASP A 67 -4.76 0.85 17.70
N SER A 68 -5.80 1.51 18.18
CA SER A 68 -6.98 0.87 18.75
C SER A 68 -7.79 0.02 17.76
N LYS A 69 -7.57 0.16 16.45
CA LYS A 69 -8.22 -0.62 15.39
C LYS A 69 -7.39 -1.83 14.96
N GLY A 70 -6.17 -2.00 15.52
CA GLY A 70 -5.26 -3.09 15.21
C GLY A 70 -4.00 -2.64 14.48
N GLN A 71 -3.36 -3.59 13.81
CA GLN A 71 -2.14 -3.35 13.05
C GLN A 71 -2.47 -3.09 11.57
N HIS A 72 -1.87 -2.04 11.00
CA HIS A 72 -2.17 -1.54 9.67
C HIS A 72 -0.89 -1.31 8.87
N VAL A 73 -0.92 -1.60 7.57
CA VAL A 73 0.12 -1.17 6.63
C VAL A 73 -0.37 0.04 5.86
N VAL A 74 0.38 1.12 5.94
CA VAL A 74 0.11 2.34 5.19
C VAL A 74 1.06 2.43 4.01
N VAL A 75 0.49 2.67 2.82
CA VAL A 75 1.23 2.91 1.58
C VAL A 75 0.86 4.30 1.07
N GLU A 76 1.79 5.24 1.17
CA GLU A 76 1.67 6.60 0.67
C GLU A 76 2.42 6.73 -0.65
N MET A 77 1.79 7.33 -1.65
CA MET A 77 2.35 7.52 -2.99
C MET A 77 2.74 8.97 -3.21
N TYR A 78 3.96 9.19 -3.71
CA TYR A 78 4.53 10.51 -3.94
C TYR A 78 5.05 10.64 -5.36
N THR A 79 4.97 11.86 -5.90
CA THR A 79 5.63 12.24 -7.16
C THR A 79 7.14 12.35 -6.98
N SER A 80 7.88 12.52 -8.09
CA SER A 80 9.32 12.82 -8.11
C SER A 80 9.70 14.07 -7.31
N THR A 81 8.78 15.02 -7.15
CA THR A 81 8.99 16.24 -6.36
C THR A 81 8.63 16.08 -4.88
N GLY A 82 8.35 14.86 -4.41
CA GLY A 82 7.95 14.60 -3.01
C GLY A 82 6.54 15.05 -2.64
N ARG A 83 5.69 15.36 -3.64
CA ARG A 83 4.28 15.69 -3.39
C ARG A 83 3.47 14.40 -3.21
N LEU A 84 2.80 14.28 -2.06
CA LEU A 84 1.84 13.21 -1.80
C LEU A 84 0.67 13.31 -2.79
N THR A 85 0.27 12.18 -3.36
CA THR A 85 -0.87 12.08 -4.30
C THR A 85 -2.00 11.23 -3.75
N GLU A 86 -1.65 10.13 -3.07
CA GLU A 86 -2.61 9.10 -2.68
C GLU A 86 -2.06 8.31 -1.48
N ALA A 87 -2.93 7.76 -0.65
CA ALA A 87 -2.54 6.85 0.41
C ALA A 87 -3.59 5.76 0.64
N TYR A 88 -3.12 4.56 0.89
CA TYR A 88 -3.91 3.38 1.22
C TYR A 88 -3.55 2.88 2.62
N ASN A 89 -4.55 2.55 3.42
CA ASN A 89 -4.40 1.97 4.74
C ASN A 89 -5.03 0.57 4.75
N TYR A 90 -4.20 -0.46 4.91
CA TYR A 90 -4.60 -1.86 4.87
C TYR A 90 -4.63 -2.46 6.28
N ASN A 91 -5.69 -3.17 6.61
CA ASN A 91 -5.66 -4.09 7.75
C ASN A 91 -4.67 -5.22 7.45
N ILE A 92 -3.79 -5.56 8.40
CA ILE A 92 -2.70 -6.51 8.14
C ILE A 92 -3.18 -7.96 8.06
N ASP A 93 -4.27 -8.29 8.77
CA ASP A 93 -4.76 -9.67 8.87
C ASP A 93 -5.58 -10.09 7.64
N SER A 94 -6.35 -9.13 7.06
CA SER A 94 -7.24 -9.40 5.92
C SER A 94 -6.78 -8.77 4.61
N LEU A 95 -5.83 -7.83 4.67
CA LEU A 95 -5.42 -6.93 3.58
C LEU A 95 -6.58 -6.16 2.93
N ASP A 96 -7.69 -6.04 3.67
CA ASP A 96 -8.77 -5.15 3.30
C ASP A 96 -8.35 -3.70 3.52
N LEU A 97 -8.74 -2.82 2.62
CA LEU A 97 -8.55 -1.40 2.78
C LEU A 97 -9.51 -0.89 3.86
N MET A 98 -8.95 -0.25 4.87
CA MET A 98 -9.67 0.45 5.91
C MET A 98 -9.95 1.90 5.53
N ASP A 99 -8.98 2.52 4.85
CA ASP A 99 -9.03 3.89 4.41
C ASP A 99 -8.32 4.07 3.08
N HIS A 100 -8.86 4.97 2.27
CA HIS A 100 -8.23 5.50 1.06
C HIS A 100 -8.32 7.03 1.08
N MET A 101 -7.20 7.69 0.81
CA MET A 101 -7.08 9.14 0.81
C MET A 101 -6.44 9.58 -0.50
N VAL A 102 -6.95 10.64 -1.08
CA VAL A 102 -6.36 11.31 -2.25
C VAL A 102 -6.02 12.75 -1.89
N VAL A 103 -5.07 13.33 -2.62
CA VAL A 103 -4.72 14.75 -2.50
C VAL A 103 -5.24 15.49 -3.71
N ASP A 104 -6.09 16.50 -3.48
CA ASP A 104 -6.67 17.28 -4.56
C ASP A 104 -5.65 18.24 -5.20
N ARG A 105 -6.09 19.01 -6.21
CA ARG A 105 -5.24 19.98 -6.92
C ARG A 105 -4.69 21.10 -6.03
N ASN A 106 -5.39 21.41 -4.93
CA ASN A 106 -4.99 22.45 -3.98
C ASN A 106 -3.98 21.93 -2.94
N GLY A 107 -3.71 20.62 -2.93
CA GLY A 107 -2.88 19.97 -1.94
C GLY A 107 -3.64 19.52 -0.69
N ASP A 108 -4.97 19.62 -0.68
CA ASP A 108 -5.80 19.19 0.43
C ASP A 108 -5.97 17.67 0.42
N LYS A 109 -5.81 17.06 1.58
CA LYS A 109 -6.08 15.64 1.79
C LYS A 109 -7.59 15.41 1.89
N LYS A 110 -8.12 14.55 1.04
CA LYS A 110 -9.53 14.18 1.01
C LYS A 110 -9.68 12.69 1.27
N GLN A 111 -10.43 12.35 2.32
CA GLN A 111 -10.89 10.99 2.56
C GLN A 111 -11.84 10.59 1.45
N THR A 112 -11.67 9.40 0.89
CA THR A 112 -12.56 8.87 -0.13
C THR A 112 -13.71 8.09 0.50
N GLU A 113 -14.78 7.90 -0.26
CA GLU A 113 -15.86 6.98 0.09
C GLU A 113 -15.55 5.62 -0.52
N LEU A 114 -15.35 4.61 0.32
CA LEU A 114 -15.08 3.24 -0.11
C LEU A 114 -16.38 2.46 -0.31
N PHE A 115 -16.56 1.85 -1.49
CA PHE A 115 -17.68 0.95 -1.81
C PHE A 115 -17.25 -0.51 -1.84
N LYS A 116 -16.01 -0.77 -2.27
CA LYS A 116 -15.33 -2.06 -2.27
C LYS A 116 -13.92 -1.83 -1.75
N ASN A 117 -13.49 -2.69 -0.87
CA ASN A 117 -12.28 -2.46 -0.08
C ASN A 117 -11.22 -3.54 -0.24
N LYS A 118 -11.34 -4.45 -1.20
CA LYS A 118 -10.31 -5.45 -1.48
C LYS A 118 -9.48 -5.05 -2.69
N LEU A 119 -8.18 -4.81 -2.47
CA LEU A 119 -7.23 -4.50 -3.54
C LEU A 119 -6.10 -5.53 -3.64
N PHE A 120 -5.93 -6.40 -2.63
CA PHE A 120 -4.92 -7.44 -2.66
C PHE A 120 -5.54 -8.81 -2.41
N PRO A 121 -5.35 -9.81 -3.31
CA PRO A 121 -5.86 -11.17 -3.12
C PRO A 121 -5.06 -11.89 -2.03
N MET A 122 -5.76 -12.65 -1.19
CA MET A 122 -5.14 -13.46 -0.14
C MET A 122 -4.81 -14.88 -0.63
N GLN A 123 -5.42 -15.30 -1.72
CA GLN A 123 -5.31 -16.64 -2.27
C GLN A 123 -5.07 -16.61 -3.78
N SER A 124 -4.48 -17.71 -4.26
CA SER A 124 -4.35 -18.00 -5.69
C SER A 124 -5.72 -18.03 -6.36
N ASN A 125 -5.83 -17.45 -7.56
CA ASN A 125 -7.06 -17.37 -8.37
C ASN A 125 -8.21 -16.56 -7.74
N GLU A 126 -7.96 -15.81 -6.67
CA GLU A 126 -8.93 -14.85 -6.15
C GLU A 126 -9.00 -13.63 -7.05
N GLU A 127 -10.20 -13.20 -7.42
CA GLU A 127 -10.45 -11.89 -8.00
C GLU A 127 -10.95 -10.97 -6.89
N VAL A 128 -10.29 -9.84 -6.71
CA VAL A 128 -10.65 -8.83 -5.71
C VAL A 128 -11.11 -7.55 -6.39
N TRP A 129 -11.93 -6.78 -5.67
CA TRP A 129 -12.53 -5.57 -6.18
C TRP A 129 -12.36 -4.42 -5.20
N PHE A 130 -11.77 -3.35 -5.70
CA PHE A 130 -11.69 -2.06 -5.04
C PHE A 130 -12.56 -1.05 -5.78
N ALA A 131 -13.29 -0.21 -5.04
CA ALA A 131 -14.02 0.91 -5.61
C ALA A 131 -14.08 2.06 -4.59
N SER A 132 -13.69 3.26 -5.02
CA SER A 132 -13.73 4.46 -4.20
C SER A 132 -14.22 5.67 -4.99
N ARG A 133 -14.86 6.62 -4.30
CA ARG A 133 -15.32 7.86 -4.86
C ARG A 133 -14.68 9.04 -4.14
N PHE A 134 -14.24 10.03 -4.89
CA PHE A 134 -13.57 11.23 -4.38
C PHE A 134 -13.83 12.45 -5.28
N PRO A 135 -13.59 13.68 -4.76
CA PRO A 135 -13.71 14.90 -5.54
C PRO A 135 -12.78 14.90 -6.76
N GLY A 136 -13.32 15.33 -7.91
CA GLY A 136 -12.55 15.48 -9.14
C GLY A 136 -11.73 16.76 -9.17
N PHE A 137 -11.06 16.98 -10.31
CA PHE A 137 -10.23 18.17 -10.52
C PHE A 137 -11.03 19.47 -10.67
N LEU A 138 -12.27 19.38 -11.12
CA LEU A 138 -13.19 20.51 -11.23
C LEU A 138 -14.16 20.49 -10.06
N ASP A 139 -14.47 21.68 -9.55
CA ASP A 139 -15.50 21.83 -8.53
C ASP A 139 -16.80 21.18 -8.99
N SER A 140 -17.47 20.50 -8.09
CA SER A 140 -18.72 19.76 -8.36
C SER A 140 -18.59 18.48 -9.20
N THR A 141 -17.39 18.05 -9.57
CA THR A 141 -17.19 16.75 -10.20
C THR A 141 -16.80 15.69 -9.19
N LEU A 142 -17.19 14.44 -9.45
CA LEU A 142 -16.82 13.27 -8.66
C LEU A 142 -16.15 12.25 -9.56
N ILE A 143 -15.08 11.68 -9.07
CA ILE A 143 -14.40 10.55 -9.72
C ILE A 143 -14.77 9.28 -8.98
N LEU A 144 -15.24 8.28 -9.70
CA LEU A 144 -15.35 6.90 -9.24
C LEU A 144 -14.17 6.12 -9.83
N SER A 145 -13.32 5.59 -8.96
CA SER A 145 -12.20 4.71 -9.30
C SER A 145 -12.56 3.27 -8.96
N GLU A 146 -12.47 2.38 -9.93
CA GLU A 146 -12.73 0.96 -9.75
C GLU A 146 -11.52 0.17 -10.25
N ILE A 147 -11.08 -0.80 -9.45
CA ILE A 147 -10.00 -1.73 -9.81
C ILE A 147 -10.48 -3.14 -9.54
N LYS A 148 -10.50 -3.97 -10.58
CA LYS A 148 -10.68 -5.42 -10.46
C LYS A 148 -9.33 -6.06 -10.70
N ARG A 149 -8.78 -6.67 -9.66
CA ARG A 149 -7.48 -7.33 -9.68
C ARG A 149 -7.64 -8.83 -9.62
N LYS A 150 -6.93 -9.51 -10.50
CA LYS A 150 -6.84 -10.96 -10.50
C LYS A 150 -5.40 -11.42 -10.64
N THR A 151 -5.13 -12.64 -10.18
CA THR A 151 -3.86 -13.33 -10.40
C THR A 151 -4.13 -14.70 -11.02
N ASP A 152 -3.21 -15.16 -11.87
CA ASP A 152 -3.20 -16.53 -12.36
C ASP A 152 -2.66 -17.54 -11.33
N GLY A 153 -2.12 -17.02 -10.21
CA GLY A 153 -1.57 -17.82 -9.12
C GLY A 153 -0.25 -18.51 -9.44
N VAL A 154 0.34 -18.19 -10.57
CA VAL A 154 1.63 -18.76 -10.96
C VAL A 154 2.76 -17.96 -10.35
N GLU A 155 3.65 -18.63 -9.61
CA GLU A 155 4.89 -18.06 -9.12
C GLU A 155 5.96 -18.11 -10.21
N ILE A 156 6.61 -16.98 -10.46
CA ILE A 156 7.73 -16.87 -11.41
C ILE A 156 8.98 -16.38 -10.65
N SER A 157 10.17 -16.55 -11.21
CA SER A 157 11.37 -15.84 -10.77
C SER A 157 11.43 -14.47 -11.45
N HIS A 158 11.71 -13.42 -10.68
CA HIS A 158 11.80 -12.05 -11.18
C HIS A 158 13.02 -11.33 -10.60
N ASN A 159 13.74 -10.59 -11.44
CA ASN A 159 14.91 -9.84 -10.99
C ASN A 159 14.53 -8.54 -10.30
N VAL A 160 14.77 -8.44 -9.01
CA VAL A 160 14.53 -7.26 -8.17
C VAL A 160 15.84 -6.75 -7.62
N MET A 161 16.28 -5.56 -8.07
CA MET A 161 17.54 -4.94 -7.63
C MET A 161 18.74 -5.89 -7.71
N GLY A 162 18.83 -6.69 -8.79
CA GLY A 162 19.94 -7.63 -9.04
C GLY A 162 19.81 -8.99 -8.36
N LYS A 163 18.68 -9.28 -7.69
CA LYS A 163 18.39 -10.56 -7.06
C LYS A 163 17.20 -11.24 -7.70
N GLU A 164 17.31 -12.53 -7.98
CA GLU A 164 16.16 -13.36 -8.39
C GLU A 164 15.32 -13.72 -7.17
N VAL A 165 14.05 -13.34 -7.18
CA VAL A 165 13.12 -13.59 -6.08
C VAL A 165 11.80 -14.16 -6.61
N PRO A 166 11.08 -14.96 -5.81
CA PRO A 166 9.73 -15.41 -6.15
C PRO A 166 8.79 -14.22 -6.31
N CYS A 167 7.98 -14.24 -7.37
CA CYS A 167 7.09 -13.15 -7.73
C CYS A 167 5.77 -13.69 -8.28
N VAL A 168 4.68 -13.00 -8.04
CA VAL A 168 3.36 -13.26 -8.67
C VAL A 168 2.96 -12.08 -9.53
N ILE A 169 2.26 -12.39 -10.63
CA ILE A 169 1.73 -11.39 -11.56
C ILE A 169 0.26 -11.19 -11.24
N MET A 170 -0.13 -9.92 -11.15
CA MET A 170 -1.52 -9.51 -10.98
C MET A 170 -1.92 -8.56 -12.09
N THR A 171 -3.08 -8.83 -12.70
CA THR A 171 -3.66 -7.97 -13.73
C THR A 171 -4.78 -7.16 -13.15
N ASP A 172 -4.71 -5.83 -13.32
CA ASP A 172 -5.74 -4.88 -12.93
C ASP A 172 -6.52 -4.41 -14.14
N HIS A 173 -7.84 -4.50 -14.05
CA HIS A 173 -8.76 -3.74 -14.89
C HIS A 173 -9.18 -2.50 -14.14
N VAL A 174 -8.69 -1.35 -14.58
CA VAL A 174 -8.93 -0.05 -13.95
C VAL A 174 -9.98 0.71 -14.76
N ARG A 175 -11.02 1.17 -14.08
CA ARG A 175 -12.06 2.02 -14.64
C ARG A 175 -12.16 3.30 -13.82
N LEU A 176 -11.95 4.43 -14.48
CA LEU A 176 -12.17 5.76 -13.92
C LEU A 176 -13.39 6.38 -14.58
N SER A 177 -14.39 6.75 -13.80
CA SER A 177 -15.58 7.43 -14.26
C SER A 177 -15.64 8.82 -13.63
N ASN A 178 -15.72 9.84 -14.46
CA ASN A 178 -15.85 11.23 -14.03
C ASN A 178 -17.18 11.78 -14.51
N PHE A 179 -18.13 11.96 -13.59
CA PHE A 179 -19.41 12.56 -13.88
C PHE A 179 -19.26 14.06 -14.08
N ASN A 180 -19.68 14.54 -15.26
CA ASN A 180 -19.73 15.96 -15.55
C ASN A 180 -21.17 16.48 -15.33
N PRO A 181 -21.43 17.28 -14.26
CA PRO A 181 -22.76 17.73 -13.92
C PRO A 181 -23.37 18.71 -14.95
N PHE A 182 -22.53 19.39 -15.74
CA PHE A 182 -22.99 20.34 -16.76
C PHE A 182 -23.52 19.63 -18.02
N THR A 183 -22.84 18.58 -18.45
CA THR A 183 -23.26 17.81 -19.63
C THR A 183 -24.14 16.61 -19.28
N LYS A 184 -24.25 16.28 -17.97
CA LYS A 184 -24.92 15.08 -17.44
C LYS A 184 -24.40 13.78 -18.05
N LYS A 185 -23.10 13.74 -18.39
CA LYS A 185 -22.43 12.59 -19.00
C LYS A 185 -21.26 12.12 -18.13
N ASP A 186 -21.05 10.83 -18.13
CA ASP A 186 -19.82 10.23 -17.60
C ASP A 186 -18.73 10.25 -18.67
N ASN A 187 -17.54 10.68 -18.27
CA ASN A 187 -16.33 10.43 -19.04
C ASN A 187 -15.62 9.21 -18.42
N ILE A 188 -15.60 8.12 -19.17
CA ILE A 188 -15.07 6.83 -18.71
C ILE A 188 -13.74 6.58 -19.37
N ILE A 189 -12.74 6.26 -18.55
CA ILE A 189 -11.42 5.81 -18.99
C ILE A 189 -11.23 4.39 -18.45
N GLU A 190 -10.93 3.45 -19.35
CA GLU A 190 -10.62 2.07 -19.00
C GLU A 190 -9.19 1.74 -19.43
N THR A 191 -8.45 1.05 -18.57
CA THR A 191 -7.09 0.59 -18.87
C THR A 191 -6.81 -0.71 -18.14
N GLU A 192 -5.83 -1.45 -18.66
CA GLU A 192 -5.29 -2.62 -17.97
C GLU A 192 -3.86 -2.31 -17.52
N SER A 193 -3.50 -2.74 -16.32
CA SER A 193 -2.13 -2.76 -15.85
C SER A 193 -1.71 -4.14 -15.36
N ILE A 194 -0.44 -4.43 -15.52
CA ILE A 194 0.19 -5.66 -15.05
C ILE A 194 1.14 -5.26 -13.94
N ASN A 195 0.99 -5.92 -12.79
CA ASN A 195 1.71 -5.62 -11.56
C ASN A 195 2.47 -6.85 -11.09
N TYR A 196 3.73 -6.67 -10.72
CA TYR A 196 4.62 -7.72 -10.22
C TYR A 196 4.82 -7.52 -8.72
N PHE A 197 4.40 -8.51 -7.94
CA PHE A 197 4.56 -8.50 -6.49
C PHE A 197 5.57 -9.58 -6.08
N ALA A 198 6.69 -9.17 -5.50
CA ALA A 198 7.79 -10.06 -5.12
C ALA A 198 7.80 -10.36 -3.62
N GLU A 199 8.18 -11.58 -3.27
CA GLU A 199 8.27 -12.05 -1.89
C GLU A 199 9.22 -11.17 -1.07
N GLY A 200 8.70 -10.62 0.05
CA GLY A 200 9.45 -9.75 0.95
C GLY A 200 9.69 -8.32 0.47
N TYR A 201 9.14 -7.94 -0.70
CA TYR A 201 9.27 -6.59 -1.26
C TYR A 201 7.92 -5.89 -1.46
N GLY A 202 6.85 -6.61 -1.77
CA GLY A 202 5.61 -6.03 -2.26
C GLY A 202 5.66 -5.75 -3.76
N LEU A 203 5.04 -4.66 -4.20
CA LEU A 203 5.07 -4.22 -5.61
C LEU A 203 6.49 -3.89 -6.04
N VAL A 204 6.97 -4.50 -7.12
CA VAL A 204 8.34 -4.28 -7.63
C VAL A 204 8.39 -3.77 -9.07
N GLU A 205 7.32 -4.00 -9.83
CA GLU A 205 7.22 -3.50 -11.20
C GLU A 205 5.75 -3.38 -11.57
N TRP A 206 5.38 -2.36 -12.35
CA TRP A 206 4.08 -2.30 -12.99
C TRP A 206 4.16 -1.60 -14.35
N HIS A 207 3.27 -1.99 -15.24
CA HIS A 207 3.13 -1.29 -16.51
C HIS A 207 1.70 -1.36 -17.01
N THR A 208 1.28 -0.34 -17.76
CA THR A 208 0.05 -0.42 -18.55
C THR A 208 0.21 -1.44 -19.68
N LYS A 209 -0.87 -2.05 -20.13
CA LYS A 209 -0.84 -3.05 -21.21
C LYS A 209 -0.14 -2.54 -22.47
N ASN A 210 -0.28 -1.27 -22.79
CA ASN A 210 0.38 -0.61 -23.91
C ASN A 210 1.79 -0.10 -23.59
N LYS A 211 2.30 -0.33 -22.38
CA LYS A 211 3.60 0.11 -21.86
C LYS A 211 3.87 1.63 -21.95
N LYS A 212 2.84 2.46 -22.05
CA LYS A 212 2.98 3.92 -21.99
C LYS A 212 3.42 4.40 -20.59
N ALA A 213 3.06 3.67 -19.55
CA ALA A 213 3.61 3.82 -18.21
C ALA A 213 4.24 2.48 -17.83
N HIS A 214 5.51 2.49 -17.46
CA HIS A 214 6.26 1.30 -17.07
C HIS A 214 7.28 1.67 -16.01
N TYR A 215 7.09 1.22 -14.77
CA TYR A 215 7.93 1.56 -13.64
C TYR A 215 8.48 0.31 -12.98
N LYS A 216 9.74 0.36 -12.57
CA LYS A 216 10.43 -0.73 -11.88
C LYS A 216 11.09 -0.23 -10.61
N LEU A 217 11.02 -1.04 -9.56
CA LEU A 217 11.72 -0.77 -8.29
C LEU A 217 13.23 -0.73 -8.53
N GLU A 218 13.81 0.42 -8.26
CA GLU A 218 15.24 0.65 -8.43
C GLU A 218 15.98 0.59 -7.09
N ARG A 219 15.35 1.16 -6.04
CA ARG A 219 15.99 1.27 -4.73
C ARG A 219 14.98 1.38 -3.60
N ILE A 220 15.39 0.94 -2.40
CA ILE A 220 14.68 1.16 -1.16
C ILE A 220 15.56 2.02 -0.25
N PHE A 221 15.01 3.14 0.23
CA PHE A 221 15.70 4.10 1.10
C PHE A 221 15.16 4.04 2.52
N SER A 222 15.95 4.53 3.47
CA SER A 222 15.44 5.01 4.74
C SER A 222 14.70 6.35 4.56
N GLN A 223 13.87 6.71 5.52
CA GLN A 223 13.19 8.01 5.50
C GLN A 223 14.19 9.18 5.54
N GLU A 224 15.30 9.05 6.26
CA GLU A 224 16.32 10.09 6.34
C GLU A 224 17.01 10.34 4.99
N GLU A 225 17.33 9.27 4.26
CA GLU A 225 17.91 9.38 2.93
C GLU A 225 16.95 10.07 1.96
N TRP A 226 15.67 9.68 1.98
CA TRP A 226 14.65 10.26 1.13
C TRP A 226 14.43 11.74 1.40
N LEU A 227 14.34 12.17 2.67
CA LEU A 227 14.21 13.58 3.01
C LEU A 227 15.36 14.44 2.45
N LYS A 228 16.58 13.92 2.41
CA LYS A 228 17.71 14.60 1.79
C LYS A 228 17.59 14.74 0.27
N ILE A 229 16.80 13.89 -0.38
CA ILE A 229 16.57 13.93 -1.83
C ILE A 229 15.52 15.00 -2.17
N ILE A 230 14.38 15.00 -1.48
CA ILE A 230 13.24 15.87 -1.82
C ILE A 230 13.38 17.31 -1.26
N THR A 231 14.34 17.58 -0.38
CA THR A 231 14.60 18.94 0.17
C THR A 231 15.73 19.66 -0.55
N ARG A 232 16.31 19.08 -1.60
CA ARG A 232 17.29 19.73 -2.47
C ARG A 232 16.60 20.47 -3.61
#